data_e143300a0f76649592290c00ba26d66b
#
_entry.id   e143300a0f76649592290c00ba26d66b
#
_cell.length_a   1.000
_cell.length_b   1.000
_cell.length_c   1.000
_cell.angle_alpha   90.00
_cell.angle_beta   90.00
_cell.angle_gamma   90.00
#
_symmetry.space_group_name_H-M   'P 1'
#
loop_
_entity.id
_entity.type
_entity.pdbx_description
1 polymer ?
#
loop_
_entity_poly.entity_id
_entity_poly.type
_entity_poly.pdbx_seq_one_letter_code
_entity_poly.pdbx_strand_id
1 'polypeptide(L)'
;MAEYYDVSCDYLLGRSAERSGQTIRVEDLPESGASTAGSVYRGSVLPTMYKKLLENSLEVLYDKLQASGDKQLVNGVSRYLQLAVYKMLRQLHDAAPRNVSGMFRVGAARWAADADAAMRLTEADLAAALTGEDGTRESADPATLALTTERLAHDYPRHATSLFNLVKNAEEAMRSLQ
;
A
#
# COMPACT_ATOMS: atom_id res chain seq x y z
N MET A 1 14.48 -5.90 27.90
CA MET A 1 15.34 -6.35 26.77
C MET A 1 15.62 -5.23 25.77
N ALA A 2 14.60 -4.49 25.31
CA ALA A 2 14.81 -3.36 24.38
C ALA A 2 15.78 -2.31 24.92
N GLU A 3 15.62 -1.88 26.16
CA GLU A 3 16.54 -0.94 26.85
C GLU A 3 17.97 -1.48 27.00
N TYR A 4 18.14 -2.79 27.19
CA TYR A 4 19.46 -3.40 27.34
C TYR A 4 20.29 -3.37 26.05
N TYR A 5 19.61 -3.47 24.89
CA TYR A 5 20.25 -3.44 23.59
C TYR A 5 20.20 -2.08 22.91
N ASP A 6 19.63 -1.07 23.59
CA ASP A 6 19.41 0.29 23.06
C ASP A 6 18.71 0.27 21.70
N VAL A 7 17.59 -0.50 21.65
CA VAL A 7 16.76 -0.65 20.45
C VAL A 7 15.30 -0.51 20.81
N SER A 8 14.48 -0.11 19.84
CA SER A 8 13.03 -0.05 20.03
C SER A 8 12.40 -1.44 20.16
N CYS A 9 11.29 -1.54 20.88
CA CYS A 9 10.51 -2.78 20.96
C CYS A 9 10.05 -3.24 19.58
N ASP A 10 9.69 -2.31 18.69
CA ASP A 10 9.25 -2.61 17.33
C ASP A 10 10.38 -3.19 16.47
N TYR A 11 11.63 -2.76 16.71
CA TYR A 11 12.80 -3.38 16.07
C TYR A 11 13.00 -4.82 16.51
N LEU A 12 12.92 -5.09 17.82
CA LEU A 12 13.08 -6.47 18.37
C LEU A 12 11.97 -7.42 17.90
N LEU A 13 10.78 -6.89 17.65
CA LEU A 13 9.63 -7.66 17.14
C LEU A 13 9.63 -7.78 15.61
N GLY A 14 10.65 -7.27 14.93
CA GLY A 14 10.72 -7.29 13.47
C GLY A 14 9.68 -6.41 12.76
N ARG A 15 9.12 -5.45 13.49
CA ARG A 15 8.10 -4.52 12.97
C ARG A 15 8.68 -3.22 12.43
N SER A 16 9.96 -2.96 12.69
CA SER A 16 10.69 -1.80 12.20
C SER A 16 12.12 -2.18 11.86
N ALA A 17 12.67 -1.61 10.79
CA ALA A 17 14.09 -1.71 10.47
C ALA A 17 14.93 -0.69 11.27
N GLU A 18 14.30 0.28 11.91
CA GLU A 18 14.92 1.33 12.70
C GLU A 18 15.21 0.87 14.13
N ARG A 19 16.51 0.79 14.49
CA ARG A 19 16.93 0.39 15.84
C ARG A 19 16.45 1.34 16.92
N SER A 20 16.47 2.64 16.65
CA SER A 20 16.24 3.71 17.66
C SER A 20 14.78 4.04 17.90
N GLY A 21 13.85 3.53 17.08
CA GLY A 21 12.43 3.89 17.18
C GLY A 21 12.13 5.37 16.91
N GLN A 22 13.04 6.07 16.22
CA GLN A 22 12.87 7.49 15.92
C GLN A 22 11.69 7.70 14.96
N THR A 23 10.93 8.75 15.24
CA THR A 23 9.87 9.21 14.33
C THR A 23 10.52 9.68 13.03
N ILE A 24 10.16 9.05 11.92
CA ILE A 24 10.67 9.41 10.60
C ILE A 24 10.24 10.84 10.28
N ARG A 25 11.19 11.68 9.90
CA ARG A 25 10.89 12.99 9.34
C ARG A 25 10.56 12.83 7.85
N VAL A 26 9.72 13.72 7.34
CA VAL A 26 9.36 13.72 5.90
C VAL A 26 10.59 13.86 5.01
N GLU A 27 11.59 14.58 5.49
CA GLU A 27 12.86 14.82 4.79
C GLU A 27 13.71 13.54 4.67
N ASP A 28 13.51 12.57 5.58
CA ASP A 28 14.25 11.30 5.60
C ASP A 28 13.64 10.26 4.66
N LEU A 29 12.44 10.52 4.08
CA LEU A 29 11.80 9.64 3.12
C LEU A 29 12.37 9.90 1.72
N PRO A 30 12.86 8.87 1.00
CA PRO A 30 13.35 9.02 -0.36
C PRO A 30 12.25 9.54 -1.29
N GLU A 31 12.60 10.38 -2.25
CA GLU A 31 11.68 10.81 -3.29
C GLU A 31 11.54 9.70 -4.32
N SER A 32 10.33 9.19 -4.53
CA SER A 32 10.00 8.41 -5.70
C SER A 32 9.84 9.38 -6.88
N GLY A 33 10.67 9.18 -7.91
CA GLY A 33 10.80 9.93 -9.16
C GLY A 33 9.95 11.17 -9.37
N ALA A 34 10.55 12.18 -9.98
CA ALA A 34 10.04 13.52 -10.36
C ALA A 34 8.59 13.83 -9.96
N SER A 35 8.40 14.45 -8.80
CA SER A 35 7.12 15.03 -8.43
C SER A 35 6.83 16.20 -9.37
N THR A 36 5.71 16.14 -10.07
CA THR A 36 5.13 17.25 -10.81
C THR A 36 5.02 18.45 -9.86
N ALA A 37 5.70 19.52 -10.23
CA ALA A 37 5.71 20.78 -9.51
C ALA A 37 4.29 21.26 -9.21
N GLY A 38 4.01 21.65 -7.98
CA GLY A 38 2.88 22.53 -7.70
C GLY A 38 1.97 22.21 -6.52
N SER A 39 2.15 21.14 -5.78
CA SER A 39 1.33 20.91 -4.59
C SER A 39 1.99 21.47 -3.33
N VAL A 40 1.91 22.78 -3.15
CA VAL A 40 2.29 23.42 -1.89
C VAL A 40 1.13 23.25 -0.91
N TYR A 41 1.14 22.17 -0.14
CA TYR A 41 0.26 22.06 1.03
C TYR A 41 0.71 23.07 2.09
N ARG A 42 0.07 24.23 2.10
CA ARG A 42 0.28 25.23 3.15
C ARG A 42 -0.24 24.66 4.48
N GLY A 43 0.68 24.26 5.36
CA GLY A 43 0.40 24.10 6.78
C GLY A 43 0.38 22.69 7.38
N SER A 44 0.46 21.59 6.60
CA SER A 44 0.55 20.25 7.17
C SER A 44 1.57 19.38 6.44
N VAL A 45 2.46 18.78 7.20
CA VAL A 45 3.47 17.82 6.72
C VAL A 45 2.86 16.44 6.45
N LEU A 46 1.74 16.12 7.14
CA LEU A 46 1.10 14.82 7.10
C LEU A 46 0.70 14.32 5.70
N PRO A 47 0.03 15.10 4.83
CA PRO A 47 -0.33 14.61 3.50
C PRO A 47 0.88 14.24 2.64
N THR A 48 1.97 15.01 2.73
CA THR A 48 3.22 14.72 2.02
C THR A 48 3.87 13.44 2.56
N MET A 49 3.86 13.24 3.86
CA MET A 49 4.36 12.02 4.50
C MET A 49 3.56 10.79 4.05
N TYR A 50 2.23 10.81 4.16
CA TYR A 50 1.39 9.70 3.72
C TYR A 50 1.53 9.38 2.23
N LYS A 51 1.64 10.42 1.39
CA LYS A 51 1.91 10.25 -0.03
C LYS A 51 3.21 9.47 -0.25
N LYS A 52 4.32 9.91 0.37
CA LYS A 52 5.63 9.23 0.25
C LYS A 52 5.59 7.79 0.80
N LEU A 53 4.92 7.56 1.93
CA LEU A 53 4.74 6.20 2.46
C LEU A 53 4.05 5.28 1.46
N LEU A 54 2.97 5.75 0.84
CA LEU A 54 2.24 4.99 -0.17
C LEU A 54 3.09 4.75 -1.42
N GLU A 55 3.72 5.79 -1.98
CA GLU A 55 4.56 5.68 -3.18
C GLU A 55 5.68 4.67 -2.99
N ASN A 56 6.46 4.79 -1.91
CA ASN A 56 7.57 3.89 -1.63
C ASN A 56 7.10 2.45 -1.36
N SER A 57 5.95 2.28 -0.69
CA SER A 57 5.40 0.94 -0.42
C SER A 57 4.87 0.28 -1.69
N LEU A 58 4.25 1.06 -2.57
CA LEU A 58 3.78 0.57 -3.87
C LEU A 58 4.95 0.16 -4.77
N GLU A 59 6.08 0.87 -4.74
CA GLU A 59 7.28 0.50 -5.49
C GLU A 59 7.77 -0.88 -5.08
N VAL A 60 7.94 -1.13 -3.77
CA VAL A 60 8.31 -2.45 -3.26
C VAL A 60 7.29 -3.53 -3.66
N LEU A 61 5.99 -3.22 -3.56
CA LEU A 61 4.92 -4.16 -3.93
C LEU A 61 5.01 -4.54 -5.41
N TYR A 62 5.14 -3.57 -6.30
CA TYR A 62 5.21 -3.82 -7.75
C TYR A 62 6.49 -4.54 -8.16
N ASP A 63 7.64 -4.25 -7.53
CA ASP A 63 8.86 -5.00 -7.75
C ASP A 63 8.71 -6.49 -7.40
N LYS A 64 8.07 -6.80 -6.27
CA LYS A 64 7.77 -8.18 -5.87
C LYS A 64 6.79 -8.87 -6.84
N LEU A 65 5.75 -8.15 -7.27
CA LEU A 65 4.81 -8.66 -8.27
C LEU A 65 5.49 -8.93 -9.62
N GLN A 66 6.39 -8.05 -10.05
CA GLN A 66 7.15 -8.24 -11.28
C GLN A 66 8.11 -9.43 -11.15
N ALA A 67 8.79 -9.57 -10.01
CA ALA A 67 9.69 -10.70 -9.75
C ALA A 67 8.96 -12.05 -9.72
N SER A 68 7.67 -12.08 -9.36
CA SER A 68 6.86 -13.29 -9.39
C SER A 68 6.61 -13.82 -10.80
N GLY A 69 6.69 -12.97 -11.82
CA GLY A 69 6.37 -13.32 -13.21
C GLY A 69 4.88 -13.63 -13.48
N ASP A 70 4.04 -13.60 -12.45
CA ASP A 70 2.63 -13.93 -12.57
C ASP A 70 1.79 -12.71 -12.97
N LYS A 71 1.35 -12.72 -14.22
CA LYS A 71 0.52 -11.65 -14.79
C LYS A 71 -0.84 -11.52 -14.10
N GLN A 72 -1.39 -12.59 -13.53
CA GLN A 72 -2.69 -12.52 -12.86
C GLN A 72 -2.55 -11.81 -11.52
N LEU A 73 -1.48 -12.10 -10.77
CA LEU A 73 -1.20 -11.37 -9.53
C LEU A 73 -0.98 -9.87 -9.82
N VAL A 74 -0.19 -9.54 -10.83
CA VAL A 74 0.04 -8.13 -11.23
C VAL A 74 -1.29 -7.46 -11.60
N ASN A 75 -2.10 -8.09 -12.44
CA ASN A 75 -3.37 -7.52 -12.89
C ASN A 75 -4.38 -7.41 -11.74
N GLY A 76 -4.49 -8.43 -10.90
CA GLY A 76 -5.40 -8.46 -9.76
C GLY A 76 -5.07 -7.37 -8.74
N VAL A 77 -3.81 -7.28 -8.31
CA VAL A 77 -3.37 -6.24 -7.36
C VAL A 77 -3.56 -4.85 -7.97
N SER A 78 -3.19 -4.65 -9.24
CA SER A 78 -3.38 -3.37 -9.91
C SER A 78 -4.86 -2.98 -10.00
N ARG A 79 -5.74 -3.94 -10.32
CA ARG A 79 -7.20 -3.72 -10.36
C ARG A 79 -7.74 -3.32 -8.99
N TYR A 80 -7.34 -4.03 -7.94
CA TYR A 80 -7.75 -3.71 -6.57
C TYR A 80 -7.36 -2.29 -6.17
N LEU A 81 -6.10 -1.91 -6.39
CA LEU A 81 -5.60 -0.57 -6.09
C LEU A 81 -6.31 0.52 -6.90
N GLN A 82 -6.57 0.28 -8.19
CA GLN A 82 -7.35 1.21 -9.03
C GLN A 82 -8.77 1.40 -8.49
N LEU A 83 -9.44 0.33 -8.06
CA LEU A 83 -10.77 0.41 -7.45
C LEU A 83 -10.75 1.17 -6.12
N ALA A 84 -9.75 0.96 -5.28
CA ALA A 84 -9.59 1.68 -4.02
C ALA A 84 -9.40 3.18 -4.26
N VAL A 85 -8.52 3.56 -5.18
CA VAL A 85 -8.32 4.96 -5.58
C VAL A 85 -9.59 5.55 -6.19
N TYR A 86 -10.27 4.80 -7.09
CA TYR A 86 -11.53 5.23 -7.69
C TYR A 86 -12.59 5.54 -6.63
N LYS A 87 -12.74 4.67 -5.63
CA LYS A 87 -13.71 4.88 -4.54
C LYS A 87 -13.43 6.18 -3.79
N MET A 88 -12.18 6.44 -3.44
CA MET A 88 -11.82 7.67 -2.72
C MET A 88 -12.02 8.91 -3.57
N LEU A 89 -11.60 8.88 -4.84
CA LEU A 89 -11.83 9.99 -5.78
C LEU A 89 -13.33 10.27 -5.98
N ARG A 90 -14.13 9.20 -6.08
CA ARG A 90 -15.58 9.35 -6.24
C ARG A 90 -16.25 9.97 -5.01
N GLN A 91 -15.86 9.54 -3.82
CA GLN A 91 -16.38 10.14 -2.57
C GLN A 91 -16.03 11.63 -2.48
N LEU A 92 -14.77 11.99 -2.78
CA LEU A 92 -14.34 13.40 -2.78
C LEU A 92 -15.06 14.22 -3.85
N HIS A 93 -15.29 13.65 -5.03
CA HIS A 93 -16.02 14.30 -6.10
C HIS A 93 -17.49 14.56 -5.69
N ASP A 94 -18.15 13.54 -5.15
CA ASP A 94 -19.58 13.61 -4.80
C ASP A 94 -19.82 14.51 -3.58
N ALA A 95 -18.80 14.79 -2.77
CA ALA A 95 -18.87 15.75 -1.67
C ALA A 95 -18.95 17.23 -2.12
N ALA A 96 -18.61 17.54 -3.37
CA ALA A 96 -18.60 18.91 -3.89
C ALA A 96 -19.78 19.12 -4.87
N PRO A 97 -20.84 19.88 -4.49
CA PRO A 97 -22.07 20.02 -5.30
C PRO A 97 -21.87 20.65 -6.69
N ARG A 98 -20.72 21.33 -6.90
CA ARG A 98 -20.39 21.97 -8.17
C ARG A 98 -19.73 21.03 -9.17
N ASN A 99 -19.36 19.83 -8.75
CA ASN A 99 -18.70 18.86 -9.63
C ASN A 99 -19.73 18.24 -10.58
N VAL A 100 -19.37 18.22 -11.87
CA VAL A 100 -20.21 17.58 -12.89
C VAL A 100 -19.86 16.11 -13.04
N SER A 101 -20.86 15.26 -13.09
CA SER A 101 -20.71 13.80 -13.15
C SER A 101 -20.19 13.25 -14.48
N GLY A 102 -19.90 14.10 -15.47
CA GLY A 102 -19.57 13.70 -16.84
C GLY A 102 -18.32 12.83 -17.00
N MET A 103 -17.40 12.84 -16.04
CA MET A 103 -16.22 11.98 -16.07
C MET A 103 -16.50 10.53 -15.64
N PHE A 104 -17.65 10.25 -15.03
CA PHE A 104 -18.00 8.93 -14.51
C PHE A 104 -19.13 8.31 -15.34
N ARG A 105 -18.92 7.05 -15.77
CA ARG A 105 -19.92 6.30 -16.52
C ARG A 105 -20.88 5.53 -15.62
N VAL A 106 -20.43 5.17 -14.41
CA VAL A 106 -21.29 4.48 -13.43
C VAL A 106 -22.11 5.50 -12.65
N GLY A 107 -23.41 5.31 -12.60
CA GLY A 107 -24.34 6.23 -11.94
C GLY A 107 -24.13 6.33 -10.44
N ALA A 108 -24.53 7.49 -9.86
CA ALA A 108 -24.30 7.79 -8.44
C ALA A 108 -24.91 6.76 -7.48
N ALA A 109 -26.05 6.17 -7.83
CA ALA A 109 -26.75 5.20 -6.97
C ALA A 109 -26.06 3.81 -6.89
N ARG A 110 -25.18 3.48 -7.82
CA ARG A 110 -24.63 2.12 -7.94
C ARG A 110 -23.14 2.00 -7.73
N TRP A 111 -22.38 3.04 -7.99
CA TRP A 111 -20.92 2.95 -8.07
C TRP A 111 -20.26 2.36 -6.82
N ALA A 112 -20.81 2.70 -5.63
CA ALA A 112 -20.21 2.20 -4.37
C ALA A 112 -20.38 0.68 -4.26
N ALA A 113 -21.60 0.18 -4.47
CA ALA A 113 -21.89 -1.25 -4.41
C ALA A 113 -21.16 -2.04 -5.53
N ASP A 114 -21.14 -1.48 -6.74
CA ASP A 114 -20.45 -2.12 -7.88
C ASP A 114 -18.91 -2.17 -7.63
N ALA A 115 -18.32 -1.12 -7.05
CA ALA A 115 -16.91 -1.09 -6.69
C ALA A 115 -16.58 -2.09 -5.56
N ASP A 116 -17.42 -2.17 -4.51
CA ASP A 116 -17.24 -3.13 -3.43
C ASP A 116 -17.34 -4.58 -3.94
N ALA A 117 -18.33 -4.88 -4.78
CA ALA A 117 -18.47 -6.19 -5.39
C ALA A 117 -17.25 -6.55 -6.25
N ALA A 118 -16.75 -5.61 -7.06
CA ALA A 118 -15.56 -5.82 -7.89
C ALA A 118 -14.29 -6.02 -7.05
N MET A 119 -14.14 -5.29 -5.93
CA MET A 119 -13.00 -5.48 -5.00
C MET A 119 -13.06 -6.86 -4.35
N ARG A 120 -14.24 -7.30 -3.86
CA ARG A 120 -14.41 -8.63 -3.25
C ARG A 120 -14.12 -9.78 -4.23
N LEU A 121 -14.58 -9.65 -5.47
CA LEU A 121 -14.28 -10.64 -6.50
C LEU A 121 -12.76 -10.67 -6.79
N THR A 122 -12.13 -9.52 -6.90
CA THR A 122 -10.67 -9.43 -7.10
C THR A 122 -9.88 -10.03 -5.92
N GLU A 123 -10.32 -9.83 -4.68
CA GLU A 123 -9.73 -10.46 -3.49
C GLU A 123 -9.82 -12.00 -3.57
N ALA A 124 -10.97 -12.54 -3.98
CA ALA A 124 -11.17 -13.98 -4.15
C ALA A 124 -10.27 -14.54 -5.26
N ASP A 125 -10.21 -13.87 -6.42
CA ASP A 125 -9.35 -14.27 -7.53
C ASP A 125 -7.86 -14.27 -7.12
N LEU A 126 -7.43 -13.26 -6.36
CA LEU A 126 -6.05 -13.17 -5.83
C LEU A 126 -5.77 -14.29 -4.83
N ALA A 127 -6.70 -14.59 -3.94
CA ALA A 127 -6.54 -15.68 -2.97
C ALA A 127 -6.40 -17.03 -3.69
N ALA A 128 -7.24 -17.31 -4.68
CA ALA A 128 -7.15 -18.51 -5.49
C ALA A 128 -5.81 -18.61 -6.27
N ALA A 129 -5.35 -17.50 -6.84
CA ALA A 129 -4.05 -17.44 -7.54
C ALA A 129 -2.86 -17.71 -6.61
N LEU A 130 -2.92 -17.22 -5.36
CA LEU A 130 -1.84 -17.42 -4.37
C LEU A 130 -1.83 -18.84 -3.78
N THR A 131 -3.00 -19.49 -3.66
CA THR A 131 -3.11 -20.85 -3.09
C THR A 131 -2.95 -21.96 -4.13
N GLY A 132 -3.02 -21.61 -5.42
CA GLY A 132 -2.96 -22.61 -6.51
C GLY A 132 -4.21 -23.51 -6.59
N GLU A 133 -5.31 -23.14 -5.91
CA GLU A 133 -6.56 -23.92 -5.89
C GLU A 133 -7.20 -24.04 -7.28
N ASP A 134 -6.83 -23.19 -8.22
CA ASP A 134 -7.37 -23.17 -9.58
C ASP A 134 -6.90 -24.37 -10.44
N GLY A 135 -5.97 -25.19 -9.95
CA GLY A 135 -5.51 -26.45 -10.58
C GLY A 135 -4.91 -26.29 -11.99
N THR A 136 -4.89 -25.10 -12.53
CA THR A 136 -4.50 -24.81 -13.92
C THR A 136 -3.12 -24.14 -14.04
N ARG A 137 -2.47 -23.81 -12.92
CA ARG A 137 -1.22 -23.02 -12.93
C ARG A 137 -0.23 -23.45 -11.87
N GLU A 138 1.05 -23.32 -12.23
CA GLU A 138 2.10 -23.19 -11.24
C GLU A 138 1.82 -21.92 -10.42
N SER A 139 1.57 -22.07 -9.12
CA SER A 139 1.46 -20.91 -8.22
C SER A 139 2.77 -20.11 -8.29
N ALA A 140 2.67 -18.80 -8.09
CA ALA A 140 3.88 -17.98 -8.01
C ALA A 140 4.84 -18.59 -6.98
N ASP A 141 6.12 -18.70 -7.33
CA ASP A 141 7.12 -19.26 -6.42
C ASP A 141 7.09 -18.48 -5.09
N PRO A 142 6.73 -19.13 -3.97
CA PRO A 142 6.66 -18.47 -2.66
C PRO A 142 7.96 -17.78 -2.27
N ALA A 143 9.11 -18.25 -2.78
CA ALA A 143 10.40 -17.64 -2.50
C ALA A 143 10.53 -16.24 -3.12
N THR A 144 9.91 -15.99 -4.27
CA THR A 144 9.91 -14.66 -4.92
C THR A 144 9.01 -13.67 -4.19
N LEU A 145 7.95 -14.16 -3.56
CA LEU A 145 7.01 -13.36 -2.78
C LEU A 145 7.42 -13.18 -1.30
N ALA A 146 8.58 -13.72 -0.90
CA ALA A 146 9.03 -13.62 0.49
C ALA A 146 9.27 -12.16 0.90
N LEU A 147 8.58 -11.75 1.97
CA LEU A 147 8.57 -10.40 2.56
C LEU A 147 9.06 -10.46 4.02
N THR A 148 10.29 -11.00 4.24
CA THR A 148 10.87 -10.94 5.60
C THR A 148 11.49 -9.58 5.86
N THR A 149 11.49 -9.15 7.13
CA THR A 149 12.04 -7.85 7.53
C THR A 149 13.48 -7.68 7.09
N GLU A 150 14.30 -8.75 7.24
CA GLU A 150 15.73 -8.75 6.88
C GLU A 150 15.90 -8.59 5.37
N ARG A 151 15.13 -9.33 4.56
CA ARG A 151 15.16 -9.22 3.10
C ARG A 151 14.71 -7.84 2.63
N LEU A 152 13.60 -7.33 3.18
CA LEU A 152 13.11 -6.01 2.83
C LEU A 152 14.11 -4.91 3.17
N ALA A 153 14.74 -4.97 4.34
CA ALA A 153 15.78 -4.02 4.72
C ALA A 153 17.03 -4.11 3.86
N HIS A 154 17.40 -5.32 3.41
CA HIS A 154 18.56 -5.54 2.54
C HIS A 154 18.28 -5.13 1.08
N ASP A 155 17.15 -5.59 0.51
CA ASP A 155 16.84 -5.40 -0.91
C ASP A 155 16.31 -3.99 -1.20
N TYR A 156 15.60 -3.38 -0.22
CA TYR A 156 14.96 -2.07 -0.34
C TYR A 156 15.35 -1.12 0.80
N PRO A 157 16.65 -0.84 1.04
CA PRO A 157 17.10 -0.07 2.20
C PRO A 157 16.49 1.35 2.26
N ARG A 158 16.09 1.90 1.11
CA ARG A 158 15.48 3.24 1.02
C ARG A 158 13.98 3.24 1.23
N HIS A 159 13.27 2.13 1.00
CA HIS A 159 11.81 2.03 1.00
C HIS A 159 11.24 1.17 2.14
N ALA A 160 12.05 0.25 2.71
CA ALA A 160 11.61 -0.68 3.75
C ALA A 160 10.98 0.04 4.94
N THR A 161 11.58 1.13 5.39
CA THR A 161 11.06 1.94 6.49
C THR A 161 9.67 2.51 6.19
N SER A 162 9.42 2.95 4.95
CA SER A 162 8.10 3.43 4.53
C SER A 162 7.07 2.30 4.56
N LEU A 163 7.43 1.12 4.07
CA LEU A 163 6.57 -0.06 4.07
C LEU A 163 6.19 -0.48 5.51
N PHE A 164 7.17 -0.54 6.43
CA PHE A 164 6.88 -0.89 7.84
C PHE A 164 5.98 0.13 8.52
N ASN A 165 6.17 1.43 8.24
CA ASN A 165 5.27 2.46 8.76
C ASN A 165 3.87 2.39 8.14
N LEU A 166 3.73 2.05 6.86
CA LEU A 166 2.44 1.81 6.24
C LEU A 166 1.71 0.67 6.95
N VAL A 167 2.39 -0.47 7.17
CA VAL A 167 1.82 -1.62 7.88
C VAL A 167 1.38 -1.22 9.28
N LYS A 168 2.25 -0.55 10.05
CA LYS A 168 1.94 -0.08 11.40
C LYS A 168 0.69 0.82 11.42
N ASN A 169 0.65 1.83 10.54
CA ASN A 169 -0.48 2.77 10.47
C ASN A 169 -1.79 2.06 10.09
N ALA A 170 -1.74 1.10 9.16
CA ALA A 170 -2.91 0.33 8.77
C ALA A 170 -3.42 -0.55 9.92
N GLU A 171 -2.53 -1.23 10.65
CA GLU A 171 -2.89 -2.05 11.79
C GLU A 171 -3.45 -1.21 12.96
N GLU A 172 -2.88 -0.04 13.24
CA GLU A 172 -3.41 0.89 14.24
C GLU A 172 -4.82 1.36 13.88
N ALA A 173 -5.06 1.69 12.60
CA ALA A 173 -6.39 2.06 12.13
C ALA A 173 -7.41 0.91 12.29
N MET A 174 -7.01 -0.35 12.01
CA MET A 174 -7.87 -1.51 12.23
C MET A 174 -8.18 -1.77 13.71
N ARG A 175 -7.21 -1.56 14.61
CA ARG A 175 -7.42 -1.71 16.08
C ARG A 175 -8.37 -0.65 16.63
N SER A 176 -8.38 0.54 16.08
CA SER A 176 -9.27 1.63 16.52
C SER A 176 -10.75 1.37 16.19
N LEU A 177 -11.05 0.34 15.39
CA LEU A 177 -12.43 -0.08 15.05
C LEU A 177 -12.99 -1.14 16.00
N GLN A 178 -12.17 -1.65 16.91
CA GLN A 178 -12.55 -2.64 17.93
C GLN A 178 -12.86 -1.97 19.25
#